data_ab7d2b80bc9ba8d59bb98760ee52d470
#
_entry.id   ab7d2b80bc9ba8d59bb98760ee52d470
#
_cell.length_a   1.000
_cell.length_b   1.000
_cell.length_c   1.000
_cell.angle_alpha   90.00
_cell.angle_beta   90.00
_cell.angle_gamma   90.00
#
_symmetry.space_group_name_H-M   'P 1'
#
loop_
_entity.id
_entity.type
_entity.pdbx_description
1 polymer ?
#
loop_
_entity_poly.entity_id
_entity_poly.type
_entity_poly.pdbx_seq_one_letter_code
_entity_poly.pdbx_strand_id
1 'polypeptide(L)'
;TGQEAYDEFCKDNLEKVFKAGYSQFIGELYNNKMIQLDIIKSNIDFFIESLKESIETDESFENILICISKLIMTTSNNLKQINYNFESINKIIREIYTKYEGSNRLKYKLLDLCEYIEKIN
;
A
#
# COMPACT_ATOMS: atom_id res chain seq x y z
N THR A 1 -14.24 -6.45 -18.52
CA THR A 1 -13.51 -5.21 -18.24
C THR A 1 -12.45 -5.43 -17.19
N GLY A 2 -11.51 -4.49 -17.04
CA GLY A 2 -10.51 -4.54 -16.01
C GLY A 2 -11.11 -4.50 -14.60
N GLN A 3 -12.19 -3.72 -14.42
CA GLN A 3 -12.87 -3.62 -13.15
C GLN A 3 -13.53 -4.95 -12.76
N GLU A 4 -14.13 -5.63 -13.71
CA GLU A 4 -14.75 -6.93 -13.49
C GLU A 4 -13.71 -7.97 -13.10
N ALA A 5 -12.56 -7.99 -13.78
CA ALA A 5 -11.46 -8.90 -13.47
C ALA A 5 -10.92 -8.65 -12.06
N TYR A 6 -10.81 -7.38 -11.67
CA TYR A 6 -10.37 -7.00 -10.33
C TYR A 6 -11.35 -7.48 -9.26
N ASP A 7 -12.66 -7.23 -9.46
CA ASP A 7 -13.69 -7.61 -8.51
C ASP A 7 -13.74 -9.12 -8.30
N GLU A 8 -13.66 -9.87 -9.39
CA GLU A 8 -13.63 -11.33 -9.36
C GLU A 8 -12.39 -11.84 -8.64
N PHE A 9 -11.22 -11.26 -8.93
CA PHE A 9 -9.97 -11.62 -8.29
C PHE A 9 -10.04 -11.43 -6.78
N CYS A 10 -10.54 -10.29 -6.32
CA CYS A 10 -10.68 -9.99 -4.90
C CYS A 10 -11.67 -10.93 -4.21
N LYS A 11 -12.78 -11.22 -4.87
CA LYS A 11 -13.83 -12.07 -4.34
C LYS A 11 -13.36 -13.51 -4.11
N ASP A 12 -12.60 -14.04 -5.07
CA ASP A 12 -12.18 -15.43 -5.06
C ASP A 12 -10.84 -15.66 -4.35
N ASN A 13 -10.07 -14.58 -4.11
CA ASN A 13 -8.69 -14.69 -3.64
C ASN A 13 -8.37 -13.71 -2.50
N LEU A 14 -9.29 -13.56 -1.54
CA LEU A 14 -9.12 -12.63 -0.42
C LEU A 14 -7.79 -12.78 0.32
N GLU A 15 -7.34 -14.02 0.53
CA GLU A 15 -6.06 -14.27 1.23
C GLU A 15 -4.85 -13.79 0.44
N LYS A 16 -4.98 -13.58 -0.87
CA LYS A 16 -3.90 -13.13 -1.72
C LYS A 16 -3.68 -11.62 -1.68
N VAL A 17 -4.61 -10.85 -1.09
CA VAL A 17 -4.48 -9.38 -1.04
C VAL A 17 -3.23 -8.96 -0.28
N PHE A 18 -2.74 -9.80 0.65
CA PHE A 18 -1.54 -9.50 1.43
C PHE A 18 -0.25 -10.00 0.78
N LYS A 19 -0.26 -10.24 -0.52
CA LYS A 19 0.93 -10.62 -1.28
C LYS A 19 1.35 -9.48 -2.20
N ALA A 20 2.66 -9.28 -2.32
CA ALA A 20 3.21 -8.21 -3.15
C ALA A 20 2.71 -8.31 -4.61
N GLY A 21 2.51 -9.53 -5.12
CA GLY A 21 1.98 -9.75 -6.47
C GLY A 21 0.59 -9.17 -6.67
N TYR A 22 -0.27 -9.24 -5.65
CA TYR A 22 -1.58 -8.61 -5.72
C TYR A 22 -1.45 -7.09 -5.85
N SER A 23 -0.60 -6.48 -5.01
CA SER A 23 -0.39 -5.03 -5.05
C SER A 23 0.16 -4.57 -6.39
N GLN A 24 1.12 -5.31 -6.94
CA GLN A 24 1.66 -5.00 -8.25
C GLN A 24 0.59 -5.14 -9.34
N PHE A 25 -0.23 -6.18 -9.27
CA PHE A 25 -1.31 -6.40 -10.23
C PHE A 25 -2.29 -5.22 -10.23
N ILE A 26 -2.75 -4.81 -9.04
CA ILE A 26 -3.66 -3.67 -8.89
C ILE A 26 -3.01 -2.39 -9.42
N GLY A 27 -1.75 -2.14 -9.07
CA GLY A 27 -1.02 -0.97 -9.53
C GLY A 27 -0.89 -0.94 -11.05
N GLU A 28 -0.59 -2.09 -11.67
CA GLU A 28 -0.47 -2.19 -13.12
C GLU A 28 -1.82 -1.95 -13.81
N LEU A 29 -2.91 -2.47 -13.23
CA LEU A 29 -4.25 -2.19 -13.77
C LEU A 29 -4.54 -0.70 -13.77
N TYR A 30 -4.19 0.00 -12.68
CA TYR A 30 -4.38 1.43 -12.61
C TYR A 30 -3.50 2.15 -13.64
N ASN A 31 -2.23 1.78 -13.74
CA ASN A 31 -1.28 2.41 -14.66
C ASN A 31 -1.75 2.26 -16.11
N ASN A 32 -2.43 1.17 -16.43
CA ASN A 32 -2.97 0.90 -17.77
C ASN A 32 -4.42 1.39 -17.94
N LYS A 33 -4.92 2.19 -17.00
CA LYS A 33 -6.25 2.80 -17.03
C LYS A 33 -7.39 1.79 -17.04
N MET A 34 -7.15 0.61 -16.48
CA MET A 34 -8.16 -0.45 -16.41
C MET A 34 -9.01 -0.39 -15.15
N ILE A 35 -8.53 0.29 -14.11
CA ILE A 35 -9.32 0.58 -12.91
C ILE A 35 -9.15 2.05 -12.55
N GLN A 36 -10.06 2.55 -11.71
CA GLN A 36 -10.12 3.96 -11.34
C GLN A 36 -9.30 4.26 -10.10
N LEU A 37 -8.99 5.54 -9.90
CA LEU A 37 -8.21 6.01 -8.75
C LEU A 37 -8.83 5.59 -7.40
N ASP A 38 -10.17 5.58 -7.31
CA ASP A 38 -10.84 5.21 -6.08
C ASP A 38 -10.51 3.79 -5.63
N ILE A 39 -10.23 2.88 -6.56
CA ILE A 39 -9.80 1.52 -6.23
C ILE A 39 -8.42 1.54 -5.58
N ILE A 40 -7.50 2.35 -6.10
CA ILE A 40 -6.16 2.50 -5.50
C ILE A 40 -6.28 3.10 -4.09
N LYS A 41 -7.09 4.14 -3.92
CA LYS A 41 -7.32 4.77 -2.61
C LYS A 41 -7.89 3.77 -1.61
N SER A 42 -8.88 2.99 -2.02
CA SER A 42 -9.50 1.97 -1.16
C SER A 42 -8.50 0.91 -0.72
N ASN A 43 -7.62 0.49 -1.62
CA ASN A 43 -6.59 -0.49 -1.28
C ASN A 43 -5.55 0.08 -0.32
N ILE A 44 -5.13 1.32 -0.53
CA ILE A 44 -4.19 1.99 0.39
C ILE A 44 -4.82 2.09 1.77
N ASP A 45 -6.07 2.54 1.86
CA ASP A 45 -6.78 2.67 3.14
C ASP A 45 -6.91 1.31 3.84
N PHE A 46 -7.25 0.28 3.09
CA PHE A 46 -7.37 -1.07 3.62
C PHE A 46 -6.04 -1.56 4.19
N PHE A 47 -4.94 -1.36 3.45
CA PHE A 47 -3.62 -1.78 3.92
C PHE A 47 -3.19 -0.98 5.16
N ILE A 48 -3.49 0.31 5.20
CA ILE A 48 -3.15 1.15 6.36
C ILE A 48 -3.89 0.67 7.61
N GLU A 49 -5.20 0.41 7.50
CA GLU A 49 -5.98 -0.10 8.63
C GLU A 49 -5.49 -1.48 9.07
N SER A 50 -5.18 -2.35 8.11
CA SER A 50 -4.63 -3.68 8.41
C SER A 50 -3.26 -3.57 9.09
N LEU A 51 -2.44 -2.60 8.67
CA LEU A 51 -1.14 -2.36 9.27
C LEU A 51 -1.27 -1.95 10.73
N LYS A 52 -2.21 -1.06 11.03
CA LYS A 52 -2.48 -0.63 12.42
C LYS A 52 -2.93 -1.80 13.28
N GLU A 53 -3.80 -2.66 12.75
CA GLU A 53 -4.32 -3.81 13.49
C GLU A 53 -3.26 -4.88 13.76
N SER A 54 -2.24 -4.97 12.91
CA SER A 54 -1.20 -5.98 13.01
C SER A 54 0.09 -5.50 13.68
N ILE A 55 0.06 -4.33 14.32
CA ILE A 55 1.27 -3.68 14.85
C ILE A 55 2.02 -4.56 15.87
N GLU A 56 1.34 -5.50 16.51
CA GLU A 56 1.94 -6.40 17.48
C GLU A 56 2.27 -7.79 16.92
N THR A 57 2.04 -8.01 15.61
CA THR A 57 2.26 -9.30 14.96
C THR A 57 3.22 -9.13 13.79
N ASP A 58 4.52 -9.35 14.03
CA ASP A 58 5.57 -9.02 13.07
C ASP A 58 5.39 -9.62 11.68
N GLU A 59 4.97 -10.89 11.58
CA GLU A 59 4.82 -11.55 10.27
C GLU A 59 3.74 -10.88 9.43
N SER A 60 2.56 -10.69 10.00
CA SER A 60 1.45 -10.04 9.30
C SER A 60 1.79 -8.57 8.99
N PHE A 61 2.42 -7.89 9.94
CA PHE A 61 2.84 -6.51 9.76
C PHE A 61 3.81 -6.38 8.58
N GLU A 62 4.81 -7.26 8.51
CA GLU A 62 5.77 -7.24 7.42
C GLU A 62 5.10 -7.46 6.07
N ASN A 63 4.21 -8.45 5.97
CA ASN A 63 3.52 -8.74 4.71
C ASN A 63 2.69 -7.55 4.23
N ILE A 64 1.97 -6.91 5.15
CA ILE A 64 1.14 -5.75 4.81
C ILE A 64 2.01 -4.56 4.42
N LEU A 65 3.11 -4.35 5.12
CA LEU A 65 4.05 -3.27 4.79
C LEU A 65 4.65 -3.45 3.40
N ILE A 66 5.01 -4.67 3.02
CA ILE A 66 5.51 -4.99 1.68
C ILE A 66 4.42 -4.68 0.65
N CYS A 67 3.18 -5.04 0.92
CA CYS A 67 2.07 -4.81 0.00
C CYS A 67 1.82 -3.33 -0.24
N ILE A 68 1.77 -2.53 0.83
CA ILE A 68 1.52 -1.09 0.69
C ILE A 68 2.68 -0.40 -0.02
N SER A 69 3.92 -0.81 0.29
CA SER A 69 5.11 -0.26 -0.37
C SER A 69 5.09 -0.56 -1.86
N LYS A 70 4.75 -1.80 -2.23
CA LYS A 70 4.70 -2.23 -3.62
C LYS A 70 3.63 -1.46 -4.40
N LEU A 71 2.46 -1.28 -3.80
CA LEU A 71 1.37 -0.53 -4.44
C LEU A 71 1.76 0.92 -4.69
N ILE A 72 2.31 1.58 -3.69
CA ILE A 72 2.75 2.98 -3.81
C ILE A 72 3.86 3.12 -4.85
N MET A 73 4.87 2.25 -4.81
CA MET A 73 5.98 2.31 -5.76
C MET A 73 5.53 2.05 -7.19
N THR A 74 4.61 1.11 -7.39
CA THR A 74 4.10 0.79 -8.73
C THR A 74 3.34 1.95 -9.33
N THR A 75 2.57 2.69 -8.53
CA THR A 75 1.67 3.74 -9.02
C THR A 75 2.22 5.16 -8.85
N SER A 76 3.37 5.34 -8.21
CA SER A 76 3.86 6.66 -7.80
C SER A 76 3.97 7.67 -8.94
N ASN A 77 4.48 7.25 -10.11
CA ASN A 77 4.63 8.17 -11.23
C ASN A 77 3.30 8.71 -11.71
N ASN A 78 2.30 7.83 -11.87
CA ASN A 78 0.97 8.25 -12.32
C ASN A 78 0.23 9.07 -11.26
N LEU A 79 0.40 8.73 -10.00
CA LEU A 79 -0.20 9.49 -8.91
C LEU A 79 0.43 10.88 -8.81
N LYS A 80 1.74 10.98 -9.03
CA LYS A 80 2.43 12.27 -9.04
C LYS A 80 1.90 13.17 -10.15
N GLN A 81 1.64 12.60 -11.33
CA GLN A 81 1.13 13.37 -12.47
C GLN A 81 -0.22 14.01 -12.21
N ILE A 82 -1.05 13.40 -11.37
CA ILE A 82 -2.36 13.96 -11.02
C ILE A 82 -2.32 14.76 -9.72
N ASN A 83 -1.12 15.04 -9.20
CA ASN A 83 -0.92 15.78 -7.96
C ASN A 83 -1.61 15.14 -6.76
N TYR A 84 -1.54 13.80 -6.69
CA TYR A 84 -2.10 13.06 -5.56
C TYR A 84 -1.41 13.51 -4.26
N ASN A 85 -2.21 13.77 -3.23
CA ASN A 85 -1.68 14.25 -1.95
C ASN A 85 -1.22 13.08 -1.07
N PHE A 86 0.09 12.93 -0.96
CA PHE A 86 0.69 11.87 -0.14
C PHE A 86 0.90 12.28 1.33
N GLU A 87 0.62 13.53 1.70
CA GLU A 87 0.89 14.01 3.06
C GLU A 87 0.14 13.23 4.13
N SER A 88 -1.15 12.95 3.89
CA SER A 88 -1.95 12.23 4.87
C SER A 88 -1.45 10.79 5.07
N ILE A 89 -1.06 10.12 3.99
CA ILE A 89 -0.50 8.78 4.06
C ILE A 89 0.83 8.82 4.82
N ASN A 90 1.70 9.76 4.49
CA ASN A 90 3.00 9.89 5.15
C ASN A 90 2.85 10.14 6.65
N LYS A 91 1.91 11.01 7.02
CA LYS A 91 1.63 11.30 8.43
C LYS A 91 1.21 10.05 9.18
N ILE A 92 0.30 9.27 8.61
CA ILE A 92 -0.18 8.05 9.24
C ILE A 92 0.94 7.02 9.39
N ILE A 93 1.75 6.84 8.36
CA ILE A 93 2.86 5.88 8.40
C ILE A 93 3.92 6.31 9.40
N ARG A 94 4.17 7.62 9.52
CA ARG A 94 5.07 8.13 10.56
C ARG A 94 4.54 7.90 11.96
N GLU A 95 3.24 8.02 12.18
CA GLU A 95 2.62 7.69 13.45
C GLU A 95 2.79 6.21 13.79
N ILE A 96 2.62 5.34 12.79
CA ILE A 96 2.84 3.90 12.96
C ILE A 96 4.32 3.64 13.30
N TYR A 97 5.23 4.29 12.61
CA TYR A 97 6.66 4.18 12.87
C TYR A 97 6.99 4.52 14.33
N THR A 98 6.40 5.59 14.83
CA THR A 98 6.62 6.05 16.20
C THR A 98 6.11 5.04 17.23
N LYS A 99 4.98 4.38 16.93
CA LYS A 99 4.34 3.44 17.86
C LYS A 99 4.89 2.01 17.77
N TYR A 100 5.54 1.67 16.65
CA TYR A 100 5.99 0.31 16.44
C TYR A 100 7.21 0.01 17.33
N GLU A 101 7.11 -1.05 18.12
CA GLU A 101 8.14 -1.46 19.07
C GLU A 101 8.73 -2.85 18.75
N GLY A 102 8.46 -3.36 17.55
CA GLY A 102 8.96 -4.66 17.13
C GLY A 102 10.40 -4.62 16.64
N SER A 103 10.72 -5.41 15.61
CA SER A 103 12.09 -5.53 15.14
C SER A 103 12.61 -4.24 14.50
N ASN A 104 13.92 -3.99 14.66
CA ASN A 104 14.57 -2.85 14.01
C ASN A 104 14.49 -2.95 12.49
N ARG A 105 14.54 -4.16 11.95
CA ARG A 105 14.46 -4.40 10.51
C ARG A 105 13.15 -3.84 9.93
N LEU A 106 12.02 -4.11 10.59
CA LEU A 106 10.73 -3.60 10.13
C LEU A 106 10.59 -2.11 10.39
N LYS A 107 11.18 -1.63 11.48
CA LYS A 107 11.18 -0.19 11.78
C LYS A 107 11.92 0.57 10.68
N TYR A 108 13.03 0.05 10.20
CA TYR A 108 13.77 0.67 9.08
C TYR A 108 12.96 0.60 7.78
N LYS A 109 12.22 -0.49 7.54
CA LYS A 109 11.34 -0.57 6.36
C LYS A 109 10.25 0.49 6.38
N LEU A 110 9.68 0.75 7.56
CA LEU A 110 8.70 1.84 7.71
C LEU A 110 9.32 3.19 7.39
N LEU A 111 10.52 3.43 7.90
CA LEU A 111 11.23 4.67 7.65
C LEU A 111 11.54 4.83 6.17
N ASP A 112 12.00 3.76 5.51
CA ASP A 112 12.28 3.76 4.08
C ASP A 112 11.05 4.13 3.27
N LEU A 113 9.88 3.62 3.65
CA LEU A 113 8.63 3.96 2.98
C LEU A 113 8.29 5.44 3.19
N CYS A 114 8.43 5.96 4.40
CA CYS A 114 8.21 7.38 4.68
C CYS A 114 9.11 8.26 3.81
N GLU A 115 10.39 7.91 3.73
CA GLU A 115 11.36 8.67 2.95
C GLU A 115 11.04 8.60 1.45
N TYR A 116 10.62 7.42 0.98
CA TYR A 116 10.21 7.27 -0.42
C TYR A 116 9.02 8.19 -0.75
N ILE A 117 8.01 8.20 0.11
CA ILE A 117 6.82 9.05 -0.08
C ILE A 117 7.21 10.52 -0.08
N GLU A 118 8.08 10.93 0.83
CA GLU A 118 8.54 12.31 0.91
C GLU A 118 9.26 12.76 -0.36
N LYS A 119 9.97 11.84 -1.02
CA LYS A 119 10.70 12.15 -2.27
C LYS A 119 9.77 12.24 -3.49
N ILE A 120 8.58 11.66 -3.43
CA ILE A 120 7.61 11.79 -4.53
C ILE A 120 7.16 13.24 -4.68
N ASN A 121 7.04 13.94 -3.59
CA ASN A 121 6.64 15.35 -3.59
C ASN A 121 7.87 16.22 -3.92
#